data_8dc353540c9cf23be52c769acdf3754f
#
_entry.id   8dc353540c9cf23be52c769acdf3754f
#
_cell.length_a   1.000
_cell.length_b   1.000
_cell.length_c   1.000
_cell.angle_alpha   90.00
_cell.angle_beta   90.00
_cell.angle_gamma   90.00
#
_symmetry.space_group_name_H-M   'P 1'
#
loop_
_entity.id
_entity.type
_entity.pdbx_description
1 polymer ?
#
loop_
_entity_poly.entity_id
_entity_poly.type
_entity_poly.pdbx_seq_one_letter_code
_entity_poly.pdbx_strand_id
1 'polypeptide(L)'
;AYDLLVNDGGEDLPLMEEYLISPEDLTESMRKAWSKRMDSDRIPTDLGVQNLWLLPSDIHLSGAEIELSHRIGRETRLREALAPIIDDFDHIIIDTPPSLGLLSINALCAANWVFIPVQAEYYALEGFSMLMNSVKMIQKRINRNLKIFGVAMTMVDQRSKLSMHVCDEVQSKIPRKVFKTPIRRLAKVAEAAWTGAPTVILNKPSNSGAGAGSREYWSLTREYHLRVLEMRRSYGVKEHSRLLLEKQGRR
;
A
#
# COMPACT_ATOMS: atom_id res chain seq x y z
N ALA A 1 -11.82 1.76 -11.43
CA ALA A 1 -11.39 0.38 -11.08
C ALA A 1 -12.48 -0.67 -11.32
N TYR A 2 -13.77 -0.38 -11.02
CA TYR A 2 -14.88 -1.31 -11.24
C TYR A 2 -14.93 -1.81 -12.69
N ASP A 3 -15.02 -0.89 -13.65
CA ASP A 3 -15.14 -1.19 -15.08
C ASP A 3 -13.98 -2.04 -15.59
N LEU A 4 -12.76 -1.79 -15.10
CA LEU A 4 -11.56 -2.54 -15.47
C LEU A 4 -11.61 -4.01 -15.03
N LEU A 5 -12.32 -4.32 -13.96
CA LEU A 5 -12.44 -5.68 -13.44
C LEU A 5 -13.61 -6.43 -14.08
N VAL A 6 -14.72 -5.73 -14.34
CA VAL A 6 -15.99 -6.35 -14.71
C VAL A 6 -16.16 -6.48 -16.23
N ASN A 7 -15.67 -5.54 -17.01
CA ASN A 7 -15.84 -5.58 -18.47
C ASN A 7 -14.87 -6.57 -19.16
N ASP A 8 -15.35 -7.24 -20.21
CA ASP A 8 -14.60 -8.29 -20.93
C ASP A 8 -13.73 -7.79 -22.08
N GLY A 9 -13.28 -6.52 -22.04
CA GLY A 9 -12.36 -5.99 -23.04
C GLY A 9 -12.99 -5.79 -24.42
N GLY A 10 -14.19 -5.20 -24.50
CA GLY A 10 -14.75 -4.73 -25.76
C GLY A 10 -13.92 -3.56 -26.32
N GLU A 11 -14.01 -3.34 -27.63
CA GLU A 11 -13.25 -2.29 -28.35
C GLU A 11 -13.48 -0.85 -27.84
N ASP A 12 -14.49 -0.63 -26.98
CA ASP A 12 -14.89 0.67 -26.43
C ASP A 12 -14.47 0.91 -24.98
N LEU A 13 -13.62 0.06 -24.37
CA LEU A 13 -13.14 0.34 -23.02
C LEU A 13 -12.02 1.38 -23.04
N PRO A 14 -12.13 2.44 -22.21
CA PRO A 14 -11.04 3.38 -22.04
C PRO A 14 -9.74 2.66 -21.64
N LEU A 15 -8.61 3.16 -22.14
CA LEU A 15 -7.31 2.64 -21.78
C LEU A 15 -7.09 2.83 -20.28
N MET A 16 -6.31 1.95 -19.64
CA MET A 16 -6.01 2.03 -18.21
C MET A 16 -5.50 3.43 -17.80
N GLU A 17 -4.73 4.07 -18.68
CA GLU A 17 -4.17 5.41 -18.48
C GLU A 17 -5.25 6.48 -18.28
N GLU A 18 -6.41 6.35 -18.90
CA GLU A 18 -7.52 7.30 -18.78
C GLU A 18 -8.21 7.26 -17.41
N TYR A 19 -8.03 6.17 -16.66
CA TYR A 19 -8.53 6.06 -15.29
C TYR A 19 -7.54 6.57 -14.24
N LEU A 20 -6.30 6.87 -14.62
CA LEU A 20 -5.28 7.34 -13.70
C LEU A 20 -5.41 8.84 -13.42
N ILE A 21 -5.49 9.18 -12.16
CA ILE A 21 -5.39 10.58 -11.69
C ILE A 21 -3.91 10.96 -11.65
N SER A 22 -3.56 12.02 -12.37
CA SER A 22 -2.18 12.53 -12.44
C SER A 22 -1.69 13.10 -11.10
N PRO A 23 -0.38 13.25 -10.90
CA PRO A 23 0.17 13.90 -9.71
C PRO A 23 -0.33 15.33 -9.52
N GLU A 24 -0.54 16.07 -10.60
CA GLU A 24 -1.05 17.44 -10.62
C GLU A 24 -2.50 17.49 -10.15
N ASP A 25 -3.37 16.69 -10.76
CA ASP A 25 -4.80 16.61 -10.42
C ASP A 25 -5.01 16.07 -9.00
N LEU A 26 -4.17 15.12 -8.57
CA LEU A 26 -4.17 14.61 -7.20
C LEU A 26 -3.81 15.70 -6.21
N THR A 27 -2.77 16.50 -6.51
CA THR A 27 -2.36 17.64 -5.67
C THR A 27 -3.48 18.66 -5.53
N GLU A 28 -4.15 19.01 -6.62
CA GLU A 28 -5.27 19.96 -6.62
C GLU A 28 -6.45 19.42 -5.82
N SER A 29 -6.81 18.16 -6.05
CA SER A 29 -7.89 17.46 -5.33
C SER A 29 -7.63 17.42 -3.82
N MET A 30 -6.39 17.14 -3.41
CA MET A 30 -5.98 17.13 -2.01
C MET A 30 -6.09 18.53 -1.40
N ARG A 31 -5.61 19.57 -2.06
CA ARG A 31 -5.73 20.97 -1.59
C ARG A 31 -7.18 21.37 -1.39
N LYS A 32 -8.05 21.06 -2.36
CA LYS A 32 -9.49 21.34 -2.29
C LYS A 32 -10.18 20.58 -1.15
N ALA A 33 -9.81 19.34 -0.92
CA ALA A 33 -10.36 18.53 0.19
C ALA A 33 -9.93 19.09 1.56
N TRP A 34 -8.66 19.50 1.69
CA TRP A 34 -8.10 19.99 2.94
C TRP A 34 -8.59 21.40 3.30
N SER A 35 -8.76 22.28 2.31
CA SER A 35 -9.32 23.62 2.54
C SER A 35 -10.71 23.62 3.19
N LYS A 36 -11.43 22.50 3.07
CA LYS A 36 -12.75 22.31 3.73
C LYS A 36 -12.65 21.77 5.16
N ARG A 37 -11.49 21.24 5.57
CA ARG A 37 -11.33 20.48 6.83
C ARG A 37 -10.26 21.03 7.75
N MET A 38 -9.39 21.89 7.24
CA MET A 38 -8.24 22.44 7.97
C MET A 38 -8.12 23.95 7.72
N ASP A 39 -7.52 24.63 8.69
CA ASP A 39 -7.16 26.04 8.54
C ASP A 39 -6.11 26.20 7.44
N SER A 40 -6.17 27.29 6.69
CA SER A 40 -5.32 27.53 5.52
C SER A 40 -3.81 27.55 5.85
N ASP A 41 -3.45 27.97 7.07
CA ASP A 41 -2.08 27.99 7.56
C ASP A 41 -1.48 26.61 7.84
N ARG A 42 -2.32 25.58 7.95
CA ARG A 42 -1.91 24.18 8.12
C ARG A 42 -1.71 23.44 6.82
N ILE A 43 -2.18 23.97 5.70
CA ILE A 43 -1.99 23.37 4.38
C ILE A 43 -0.61 23.75 3.88
N PRO A 44 0.31 22.79 3.64
CA PRO A 44 1.62 23.09 3.12
C PRO A 44 1.55 23.84 1.78
N THR A 45 2.25 24.96 1.69
CA THR A 45 2.32 25.75 0.44
C THR A 45 3.10 25.02 -0.66
N ASP A 46 4.06 24.19 -0.25
CA ASP A 46 4.92 23.37 -1.09
C ASP A 46 4.36 21.95 -1.33
N LEU A 47 3.04 21.76 -1.12
CA LEU A 47 2.39 20.50 -1.41
C LEU A 47 2.40 20.26 -2.93
N GLY A 48 3.42 19.59 -3.39
CA GLY A 48 3.49 19.02 -4.72
C GLY A 48 3.62 17.52 -4.60
N VAL A 49 2.59 16.78 -4.95
CA VAL A 49 2.72 15.34 -5.13
C VAL A 49 3.43 15.14 -6.46
N GLN A 50 4.58 14.47 -6.42
CA GLN A 50 5.35 14.16 -7.63
C GLN A 50 5.48 12.64 -7.76
N ASN A 51 5.40 12.15 -8.98
CA ASN A 51 5.57 10.72 -9.29
C ASN A 51 4.61 9.79 -8.51
N LEU A 52 3.41 10.27 -8.16
CA LEU A 52 2.35 9.48 -7.55
C LEU A 52 1.09 9.61 -8.40
N TRP A 53 0.69 8.50 -8.97
CA TRP A 53 -0.55 8.33 -9.73
C TRP A 53 -1.55 7.56 -8.88
N LEU A 54 -2.83 7.84 -9.04
CA LEU A 54 -3.88 7.17 -8.31
C LEU A 54 -4.89 6.54 -9.28
N LEU A 55 -5.08 5.22 -9.16
CA LEU A 55 -6.23 4.55 -9.74
C LEU A 55 -7.34 4.51 -8.68
N PRO A 56 -8.36 5.37 -8.80
CA PRO A 56 -9.38 5.46 -7.77
C PRO A 56 -10.34 4.27 -7.80
N SER A 57 -10.91 3.97 -6.67
CA SER A 57 -12.07 3.09 -6.54
C SER A 57 -13.13 3.73 -5.66
N ASP A 58 -14.35 3.24 -5.77
CA ASP A 58 -15.49 3.68 -4.99
C ASP A 58 -16.24 2.48 -4.38
N ILE A 59 -17.36 2.76 -3.72
CA ILE A 59 -18.17 1.74 -3.05
C ILE A 59 -18.74 0.68 -4.02
N HIS A 60 -18.92 1.05 -5.30
CA HIS A 60 -19.45 0.12 -6.30
C HIS A 60 -18.48 -1.04 -6.58
N LEU A 61 -17.18 -0.86 -6.29
CA LEU A 61 -16.20 -1.93 -6.44
C LEU A 61 -16.56 -3.19 -5.63
N SER A 62 -17.25 -3.04 -4.51
CA SER A 62 -17.74 -4.19 -3.73
C SER A 62 -18.76 -5.04 -4.52
N GLY A 63 -19.51 -4.44 -5.43
CA GLY A 63 -20.43 -5.13 -6.34
C GLY A 63 -19.72 -5.99 -7.38
N ALA A 64 -18.48 -5.64 -7.73
CA ALA A 64 -17.68 -6.41 -8.69
C ALA A 64 -17.44 -7.85 -8.23
N GLU A 65 -17.40 -8.13 -6.92
CA GLU A 65 -17.26 -9.51 -6.41
C GLU A 65 -18.41 -10.40 -6.84
N ILE A 66 -19.63 -9.87 -6.86
CA ILE A 66 -20.84 -10.62 -7.28
C ILE A 66 -20.78 -10.90 -8.78
N GLU A 67 -20.49 -9.89 -9.58
CA GLU A 67 -20.44 -10.02 -11.05
C GLU A 67 -19.30 -10.93 -11.51
N LEU A 68 -18.12 -10.79 -10.88
CA LEU A 68 -16.98 -11.65 -11.18
C LEU A 68 -17.18 -13.10 -10.74
N SER A 69 -18.06 -13.38 -9.77
CA SER A 69 -18.21 -14.73 -9.19
C SER A 69 -18.50 -15.83 -10.22
N HIS A 70 -19.16 -15.49 -11.31
CA HIS A 70 -19.54 -16.41 -12.38
C HIS A 70 -18.61 -16.39 -13.60
N ARG A 71 -17.54 -15.55 -13.59
CA ARG A 71 -16.66 -15.39 -14.75
C ARG A 71 -15.46 -16.35 -14.69
N ILE A 72 -15.04 -16.82 -15.86
CA ILE A 72 -13.79 -17.56 -16.03
C ILE A 72 -12.61 -16.57 -15.88
N GLY A 73 -11.53 -16.97 -15.21
CA GLY A 73 -10.37 -16.11 -15.02
C GLY A 73 -10.57 -14.96 -14.03
N ARG A 74 -11.68 -14.99 -13.27
CA ARG A 74 -12.06 -13.95 -12.31
C ARG A 74 -10.96 -13.57 -11.31
N GLU A 75 -10.04 -14.47 -11.02
CA GLU A 75 -8.94 -14.27 -10.08
C GLU A 75 -7.77 -13.47 -10.67
N THR A 76 -7.72 -13.29 -12.00
CA THR A 76 -6.58 -12.68 -12.69
C THR A 76 -6.92 -11.36 -13.40
N ARG A 77 -8.15 -10.89 -13.28
CA ARG A 77 -8.63 -9.68 -13.98
C ARG A 77 -7.78 -8.45 -13.70
N LEU A 78 -7.43 -8.21 -12.44
CA LEU A 78 -6.59 -7.07 -12.08
C LEU A 78 -5.18 -7.18 -12.70
N ARG A 79 -4.61 -8.37 -12.74
CA ARG A 79 -3.30 -8.59 -13.38
C ARG A 79 -3.35 -8.28 -14.87
N GLU A 80 -4.42 -8.70 -15.54
CA GLU A 80 -4.63 -8.45 -16.97
C GLU A 80 -4.83 -6.95 -17.23
N ALA A 81 -5.63 -6.28 -16.40
CA ALA A 81 -5.87 -4.86 -16.49
C ALA A 81 -4.60 -4.00 -16.25
N LEU A 82 -3.70 -4.44 -15.35
CA LEU A 82 -2.45 -3.73 -15.06
C LEU A 82 -1.34 -4.01 -16.09
N ALA A 83 -1.44 -5.07 -16.89
CA ALA A 83 -0.39 -5.49 -17.80
C ALA A 83 0.10 -4.41 -18.77
N PRO A 84 -0.76 -3.55 -19.35
CA PRO A 84 -0.32 -2.50 -20.27
C PRO A 84 0.58 -1.44 -19.64
N ILE A 85 0.41 -1.15 -18.34
CA ILE A 85 1.07 -0.04 -17.64
C ILE A 85 2.13 -0.46 -16.64
N ILE A 86 2.38 -1.77 -16.48
CA ILE A 86 3.25 -2.27 -15.40
C ILE A 86 4.69 -1.77 -15.50
N ASP A 87 5.17 -1.52 -16.72
CA ASP A 87 6.55 -1.07 -16.97
C ASP A 87 6.73 0.45 -16.82
N ASP A 88 5.63 1.21 -16.71
CA ASP A 88 5.65 2.67 -16.55
C ASP A 88 5.92 3.09 -15.10
N PHE A 89 5.80 2.16 -14.15
CA PHE A 89 5.90 2.44 -12.71
C PHE A 89 7.00 1.65 -12.02
N ASP A 90 7.76 2.31 -11.17
CA ASP A 90 8.72 1.64 -10.27
C ASP A 90 8.03 0.78 -9.21
N HIS A 91 6.87 1.22 -8.74
CA HIS A 91 6.04 0.56 -7.73
C HIS A 91 4.56 0.75 -8.02
N ILE A 92 3.80 -0.33 -7.99
CA ILE A 92 2.34 -0.33 -7.96
C ILE A 92 1.92 -0.85 -6.59
N ILE A 93 1.24 -0.01 -5.81
CA ILE A 93 0.74 -0.35 -4.47
C ILE A 93 -0.76 -0.59 -4.57
N ILE A 94 -1.19 -1.80 -4.25
CA ILE A 94 -2.59 -2.20 -4.28
C ILE A 94 -3.10 -2.23 -2.85
N ASP A 95 -3.97 -1.28 -2.50
CA ASP A 95 -4.71 -1.29 -1.23
C ASP A 95 -5.90 -2.24 -1.34
N THR A 96 -6.11 -3.07 -0.33
CA THR A 96 -7.10 -4.16 -0.37
C THR A 96 -8.08 -4.05 0.80
N PRO A 97 -9.35 -4.48 0.62
CA PRO A 97 -10.27 -4.59 1.74
C PRO A 97 -9.78 -5.62 2.77
N PRO A 98 -10.22 -5.52 4.04
CA PRO A 98 -9.80 -6.44 5.09
C PRO A 98 -10.36 -7.87 4.94
N SER A 99 -11.23 -8.12 3.97
CA SER A 99 -11.78 -9.44 3.65
C SER A 99 -10.86 -10.24 2.72
N LEU A 100 -10.88 -11.55 2.81
CA LEU A 100 -10.23 -12.48 1.87
C LEU A 100 -11.14 -12.85 0.71
N GLY A 101 -11.91 -11.88 0.21
CA GLY A 101 -12.81 -12.02 -0.93
C GLY A 101 -12.07 -12.01 -2.28
N LEU A 102 -12.85 -12.02 -3.34
CA LEU A 102 -12.34 -12.09 -4.72
C LEU A 102 -11.48 -10.88 -5.11
N LEU A 103 -11.75 -9.68 -4.56
CA LEU A 103 -10.92 -8.49 -4.76
C LEU A 103 -9.52 -8.68 -4.18
N SER A 104 -9.43 -9.19 -2.95
CA SER A 104 -8.13 -9.48 -2.30
C SER A 104 -7.38 -10.60 -3.02
N ILE A 105 -8.08 -11.59 -3.55
CA ILE A 105 -7.47 -12.64 -4.39
C ILE A 105 -6.92 -12.05 -5.68
N ASN A 106 -7.64 -11.16 -6.35
CA ASN A 106 -7.17 -10.45 -7.54
C ASN A 106 -5.89 -9.66 -7.25
N ALA A 107 -5.85 -8.93 -6.15
CA ALA A 107 -4.67 -8.19 -5.73
C ALA A 107 -3.45 -9.12 -5.51
N LEU A 108 -3.64 -10.24 -4.81
CA LEU A 108 -2.59 -11.22 -4.59
C LEU A 108 -2.14 -11.94 -5.88
N CYS A 109 -3.05 -12.12 -6.83
CA CYS A 109 -2.72 -12.70 -8.14
C CYS A 109 -1.94 -11.72 -9.03
N ALA A 110 -2.20 -10.43 -8.93
CA ALA A 110 -1.49 -9.39 -9.66
C ALA A 110 -0.14 -9.02 -9.03
N ALA A 111 -0.01 -9.12 -7.71
CA ALA A 111 1.16 -8.65 -6.98
C ALA A 111 2.37 -9.57 -7.13
N ASN A 112 3.57 -8.97 -7.08
CA ASN A 112 4.83 -9.69 -6.89
C ASN A 112 5.14 -9.91 -5.41
N TRP A 113 4.69 -8.99 -4.55
CA TRP A 113 5.05 -8.92 -3.15
C TRP A 113 3.85 -8.59 -2.27
N VAL A 114 3.78 -9.21 -1.10
CA VAL A 114 2.79 -8.91 -0.07
C VAL A 114 3.47 -8.21 1.10
N PHE A 115 3.06 -6.97 1.37
CA PHE A 115 3.38 -6.24 2.59
C PHE A 115 2.17 -6.34 3.54
N ILE A 116 2.38 -6.82 4.76
CA ILE A 116 1.30 -7.17 5.68
C ILE A 116 1.35 -6.26 6.91
N PRO A 117 0.48 -5.25 7.03
CA PRO A 117 0.30 -4.56 8.30
C PRO A 117 -0.50 -5.43 9.26
N VAL A 118 0.02 -5.62 10.49
CA VAL A 118 -0.64 -6.38 11.55
C VAL A 118 -0.82 -5.50 12.77
N GLN A 119 -2.05 -5.33 13.23
CA GLN A 119 -2.32 -4.64 14.49
C GLN A 119 -1.84 -5.49 15.67
N ALA A 120 -1.23 -4.85 16.66
CA ALA A 120 -0.72 -5.52 17.85
C ALA A 120 -1.87 -5.82 18.86
N GLU A 121 -2.90 -6.52 18.38
CA GLU A 121 -4.11 -6.91 19.10
C GLU A 121 -4.36 -8.41 18.97
N TYR A 122 -5.01 -9.03 19.98
CA TYR A 122 -5.16 -10.49 20.07
C TYR A 122 -5.80 -11.13 18.84
N TYR A 123 -6.91 -10.58 18.36
CA TYR A 123 -7.62 -11.15 17.20
C TYR A 123 -6.84 -11.02 15.87
N ALA A 124 -5.85 -10.16 15.81
CA ALA A 124 -5.02 -10.02 14.61
C ALA A 124 -4.17 -11.28 14.33
N LEU A 125 -3.85 -12.10 15.34
CA LEU A 125 -3.10 -13.34 15.16
C LEU A 125 -3.87 -14.39 14.36
N GLU A 126 -5.17 -14.47 14.56
CA GLU A 126 -6.05 -15.37 13.79
C GLU A 126 -6.14 -14.92 12.33
N GLY A 127 -6.47 -13.64 12.10
CA GLY A 127 -6.52 -13.05 10.76
C GLY A 127 -5.18 -13.16 10.02
N PHE A 128 -4.06 -12.95 10.71
CA PHE A 128 -2.72 -13.15 10.16
C PHE A 128 -2.50 -14.61 9.73
N SER A 129 -2.90 -15.58 10.53
CA SER A 129 -2.75 -17.00 10.19
C SER A 129 -3.61 -17.39 8.99
N MET A 130 -4.85 -16.88 8.89
CA MET A 130 -5.72 -17.07 7.73
C MET A 130 -5.14 -16.47 6.45
N LEU A 131 -4.62 -15.24 6.53
CA LEU A 131 -3.96 -14.58 5.40
C LEU A 131 -2.73 -15.36 4.93
N MET A 132 -1.90 -15.84 5.85
CA MET A 132 -0.72 -16.66 5.50
C MET A 132 -1.09 -17.95 4.76
N ASN A 133 -2.19 -18.59 5.14
CA ASN A 133 -2.71 -19.78 4.45
C ASN A 133 -3.21 -19.43 3.05
N SER A 134 -3.92 -18.31 2.90
CA SER A 134 -4.39 -17.83 1.59
C SER A 134 -3.23 -17.46 0.65
N VAL A 135 -2.22 -16.78 1.15
CA VAL A 135 -0.99 -16.47 0.39
C VAL A 135 -0.32 -17.77 -0.09
N LYS A 136 -0.14 -18.77 0.78
CA LYS A 136 0.43 -20.07 0.40
C LYS A 136 -0.39 -20.78 -0.68
N MET A 137 -1.73 -20.73 -0.57
CA MET A 137 -2.62 -21.34 -1.55
C MET A 137 -2.49 -20.66 -2.92
N ILE A 138 -2.46 -19.33 -2.95
CA ILE A 138 -2.28 -18.54 -4.18
C ILE A 138 -0.91 -18.79 -4.79
N GLN A 139 0.16 -18.82 -4.00
CA GLN A 139 1.51 -19.17 -4.44
C GLN A 139 1.56 -20.54 -5.11
N LYS A 140 0.83 -21.52 -4.56
CA LYS A 140 0.83 -22.89 -5.10
C LYS A 140 0.01 -23.02 -6.38
N ARG A 141 -1.10 -22.31 -6.52
CA ARG A 141 -2.09 -22.56 -7.56
C ARG A 141 -2.16 -21.54 -8.68
N ILE A 142 -1.92 -20.25 -8.37
CA ILE A 142 -2.22 -19.16 -9.30
C ILE A 142 -0.99 -18.29 -9.58
N ASN A 143 -0.33 -17.78 -8.51
CA ASN A 143 0.80 -16.87 -8.63
C ASN A 143 2.04 -17.42 -7.89
N ARG A 144 2.80 -18.26 -8.57
CA ARG A 144 4.01 -18.89 -8.00
C ARG A 144 5.12 -17.89 -7.67
N ASN A 145 5.08 -16.72 -8.28
CA ASN A 145 6.07 -15.67 -8.08
C ASN A 145 5.76 -14.75 -6.90
N LEU A 146 4.54 -14.84 -6.34
CA LEU A 146 4.14 -14.07 -5.18
C LEU A 146 5.06 -14.37 -3.99
N LYS A 147 5.58 -13.34 -3.33
CA LYS A 147 6.47 -13.48 -2.17
C LYS A 147 6.01 -12.59 -1.03
N ILE A 148 6.29 -13.00 0.20
CA ILE A 148 6.08 -12.14 1.35
C ILE A 148 7.25 -11.16 1.44
N PHE A 149 6.95 -9.88 1.29
CA PHE A 149 7.92 -8.80 1.45
C PHE A 149 8.28 -8.60 2.92
N GLY A 150 7.26 -8.45 3.74
CA GLY A 150 7.43 -8.31 5.17
C GLY A 150 6.14 -7.99 5.90
N VAL A 151 6.25 -7.98 7.22
CA VAL A 151 5.15 -7.64 8.14
C VAL A 151 5.54 -6.44 8.96
N ALA A 152 4.68 -5.41 8.98
CA ALA A 152 4.82 -4.25 9.85
C ALA A 152 3.83 -4.34 11.02
N MET A 153 4.35 -4.29 12.23
CA MET A 153 3.50 -4.19 13.43
C MET A 153 2.94 -2.78 13.55
N THR A 154 1.63 -2.66 13.65
CA THR A 154 0.93 -1.37 13.75
C THR A 154 0.12 -1.29 15.05
N MET A 155 -0.26 -0.07 15.44
CA MET A 155 -1.00 0.22 16.67
C MET A 155 -0.36 -0.38 17.94
N VAL A 156 0.97 -0.48 17.95
CA VAL A 156 1.71 -1.06 19.06
C VAL A 156 1.61 -0.16 20.29
N ASP A 157 1.20 -0.74 21.43
CA ASP A 157 1.32 -0.12 22.75
C ASP A 157 2.38 -0.86 23.56
N GLN A 158 3.55 -0.24 23.71
CA GLN A 158 4.68 -0.82 24.44
C GLN A 158 4.43 -1.03 25.94
N ARG A 159 3.40 -0.39 26.50
CA ARG A 159 3.00 -0.56 27.91
C ARG A 159 2.06 -1.75 28.10
N SER A 160 1.47 -2.25 27.04
CA SER A 160 0.56 -3.39 27.07
C SER A 160 1.32 -4.71 26.90
N LYS A 161 1.27 -5.56 27.91
CA LYS A 161 1.85 -6.92 27.83
C LYS A 161 1.24 -7.74 26.68
N LEU A 162 -0.06 -7.57 26.44
CA LEU A 162 -0.76 -8.24 25.34
C LEU A 162 -0.22 -7.79 23.99
N SER A 163 -0.05 -6.47 23.79
CA SER A 163 0.48 -5.92 22.55
C SER A 163 1.90 -6.44 22.25
N MET A 164 2.76 -6.50 23.29
CA MET A 164 4.11 -7.04 23.14
C MET A 164 4.10 -8.54 22.85
N HIS A 165 3.25 -9.31 23.53
CA HIS A 165 3.09 -10.75 23.26
C HIS A 165 2.67 -11.02 21.79
N VAL A 166 1.74 -10.24 21.24
CA VAL A 166 1.34 -10.35 19.84
C VAL A 166 2.52 -10.07 18.90
N CYS A 167 3.33 -9.05 19.20
CA CYS A 167 4.54 -8.76 18.42
C CYS A 167 5.52 -9.95 18.44
N ASP A 168 5.75 -10.55 19.60
CA ASP A 168 6.66 -11.70 19.77
C ASP A 168 6.15 -12.92 19.02
N GLU A 169 4.85 -13.20 19.08
CA GLU A 169 4.21 -14.30 18.34
C GLU A 169 4.36 -14.14 16.82
N VAL A 170 4.10 -12.94 16.27
CA VAL A 170 4.30 -12.69 14.86
C VAL A 170 5.77 -12.83 14.48
N GLN A 171 6.67 -12.30 15.29
CA GLN A 171 8.12 -12.40 15.07
C GLN A 171 8.59 -13.86 15.07
N SER A 172 8.05 -14.71 15.96
CA SER A 172 8.40 -16.13 16.04
C SER A 172 7.96 -16.93 14.80
N LYS A 173 6.76 -16.60 14.26
CA LYS A 173 6.19 -17.29 13.09
C LYS A 173 6.93 -16.99 11.80
N ILE A 174 7.44 -15.77 11.64
CA ILE A 174 8.12 -15.31 10.42
C ILE A 174 9.37 -14.47 10.75
N PRO A 175 10.36 -15.08 11.44
CA PRO A 175 11.60 -14.39 11.75
C PRO A 175 12.23 -13.84 10.46
N ARG A 176 12.87 -12.71 10.46
CA ARG A 176 13.47 -12.00 9.32
C ARG A 176 12.49 -11.31 8.38
N LYS A 177 11.17 -11.51 8.50
CA LYS A 177 10.16 -10.81 7.66
C LYS A 177 9.49 -9.65 8.40
N VAL A 178 9.52 -9.61 9.73
CA VAL A 178 8.98 -8.49 10.49
C VAL A 178 9.89 -7.27 10.35
N PHE A 179 9.27 -6.12 10.09
CA PHE A 179 9.98 -4.84 10.08
C PHE A 179 10.41 -4.44 11.48
N LYS A 180 11.59 -3.86 11.60
CA LYS A 180 12.15 -3.43 12.89
C LYS A 180 11.43 -2.19 13.43
N THR A 181 10.83 -1.41 12.55
CA THR A 181 10.13 -0.17 12.89
C THR A 181 8.64 -0.45 13.10
N PRO A 182 8.14 -0.51 14.35
CA PRO A 182 6.71 -0.60 14.62
C PRO A 182 6.06 0.78 14.50
N ILE A 183 4.80 0.81 14.10
CA ILE A 183 3.95 2.00 14.16
C ILE A 183 3.14 1.94 15.45
N ARG A 184 3.39 2.89 16.35
CA ARG A 184 2.68 2.95 17.62
C ARG A 184 1.26 3.47 17.47
N ARG A 185 0.41 3.16 18.44
CA ARG A 185 -0.93 3.76 18.55
C ARG A 185 -0.79 5.22 18.98
N LEU A 186 -1.03 6.15 18.07
CA LEU A 186 -0.89 7.59 18.29
C LEU A 186 -2.14 8.34 17.85
N ALA A 187 -2.66 9.23 18.71
CA ALA A 187 -3.82 10.06 18.40
C ALA A 187 -3.61 10.89 17.13
N LYS A 188 -2.41 11.43 16.93
CA LYS A 188 -2.08 12.23 15.73
C LYS A 188 -2.19 11.48 14.41
N VAL A 189 -1.99 10.16 14.41
CA VAL A 189 -2.21 9.33 13.22
C VAL A 189 -3.70 9.19 12.92
N ALA A 190 -4.54 9.03 13.97
CA ALA A 190 -5.98 8.99 13.83
C ALA A 190 -6.55 10.36 13.38
N GLU A 191 -6.04 11.46 13.93
CA GLU A 191 -6.39 12.81 13.49
C GLU A 191 -6.06 13.05 12.01
N ALA A 192 -4.91 12.59 11.54
CA ALA A 192 -4.52 12.67 10.14
C ALA A 192 -5.53 11.94 9.24
N ALA A 193 -5.95 10.75 9.63
CA ALA A 193 -6.97 9.99 8.88
C ALA A 193 -8.31 10.75 8.82
N TRP A 194 -8.72 11.39 9.94
CA TRP A 194 -9.94 12.21 9.97
C TRP A 194 -9.87 13.43 9.07
N THR A 195 -8.72 14.09 8.99
CA THR A 195 -8.51 15.24 8.09
C THR A 195 -8.39 14.84 6.62
N GLY A 196 -8.13 13.55 6.34
CA GLY A 196 -7.84 13.04 5.00
C GLY A 196 -6.43 13.41 4.50
N ALA A 197 -5.55 13.88 5.40
CA ALA A 197 -4.21 14.26 5.05
C ALA A 197 -3.19 13.25 5.61
N PRO A 198 -2.19 12.81 4.83
CA PRO A 198 -1.17 11.89 5.33
C PRO A 198 -0.42 12.45 6.54
N THR A 199 -0.22 11.63 7.56
CA THR A 199 0.46 12.05 8.80
C THR A 199 1.87 12.57 8.56
N VAL A 200 2.54 12.08 7.53
CA VAL A 200 3.89 12.51 7.12
C VAL A 200 3.92 13.94 6.56
N ILE A 201 2.78 14.43 6.09
CA ILE A 201 2.61 15.80 5.58
C ILE A 201 2.20 16.73 6.72
N LEU A 202 1.18 16.35 7.50
CA LEU A 202 0.65 17.17 8.61
C LEU A 202 1.65 17.36 9.75
N ASN A 203 2.46 16.37 10.01
CA ASN A 203 3.38 16.35 11.14
C ASN A 203 4.82 16.24 10.64
N LYS A 204 5.28 17.21 9.82
CA LYS A 204 6.70 17.26 9.38
C LYS A 204 7.59 17.17 10.64
N PRO A 205 8.66 16.36 10.60
CA PRO A 205 9.58 16.26 11.72
C PRO A 205 10.17 17.65 12.02
N SER A 206 9.83 18.23 13.15
CA SER A 206 10.43 19.45 13.64
C SER A 206 11.34 19.14 14.83
N ASN A 207 12.34 19.97 15.07
CA ASN A 207 13.25 19.86 16.21
C ASN A 207 12.52 19.97 17.58
N SER A 208 11.25 20.38 17.59
CA SER A 208 10.40 20.60 18.77
C SER A 208 9.58 19.39 19.21
N GLY A 209 9.86 18.15 18.72
CA GLY A 209 9.17 16.94 19.16
C GLY A 209 7.78 16.70 18.55
N ALA A 210 7.23 17.63 17.79
CA ALA A 210 6.05 17.42 16.99
C ALA A 210 6.38 16.45 15.84
N GLY A 211 5.69 15.31 15.74
CA GLY A 211 5.90 14.40 14.62
C GLY A 211 6.23 12.95 14.99
N ALA A 212 5.85 12.47 16.19
CA ALA A 212 6.12 11.09 16.58
C ALA A 212 5.60 10.07 15.54
N GLY A 213 4.36 10.18 15.09
CA GLY A 213 3.79 9.30 14.05
C GLY A 213 4.51 9.43 12.71
N SER A 214 4.81 10.65 12.28
CA SER A 214 5.51 10.91 11.03
C SER A 214 6.91 10.26 11.02
N ARG A 215 7.67 10.35 12.11
CA ARG A 215 9.00 9.72 12.21
C ARG A 215 8.96 8.20 12.06
N GLU A 216 7.94 7.55 12.61
CA GLU A 216 7.78 6.10 12.48
C GLU A 216 7.48 5.70 11.04
N TYR A 217 6.59 6.41 10.35
CA TYR A 217 6.32 6.17 8.93
C TYR A 217 7.56 6.43 8.07
N TRP A 218 8.32 7.50 8.31
CA TRP A 218 9.58 7.75 7.61
C TRP A 218 10.61 6.65 7.84
N SER A 219 10.74 6.18 9.08
CA SER A 219 11.65 5.08 9.43
C SER A 219 11.22 3.77 8.76
N LEU A 220 9.91 3.47 8.75
CA LEU A 220 9.36 2.32 8.07
C LEU A 220 9.60 2.39 6.56
N THR A 221 9.36 3.56 5.94
CA THR A 221 9.61 3.78 4.52
C THR A 221 11.09 3.60 4.17
N ARG A 222 11.99 4.10 5.02
CA ARG A 222 13.42 3.89 4.83
C ARG A 222 13.80 2.40 4.90
N GLU A 223 13.27 1.66 5.86
CA GLU A 223 13.50 0.22 5.96
C GLU A 223 12.90 -0.52 4.75
N TYR A 224 11.70 -0.14 4.32
CA TYR A 224 11.07 -0.64 3.09
C TYR A 224 12.01 -0.45 1.89
N HIS A 225 12.50 0.77 1.67
CA HIS A 225 13.37 1.10 0.54
C HIS A 225 14.67 0.28 0.54
N LEU A 226 15.31 0.14 1.72
CA LEU A 226 16.51 -0.68 1.84
C LEU A 226 16.25 -2.15 1.48
N ARG A 227 15.13 -2.71 1.93
CA ARG A 227 14.72 -4.08 1.56
C ARG A 227 14.44 -4.23 0.07
N VAL A 228 13.83 -3.23 -0.57
CA VAL A 228 13.62 -3.22 -2.02
C VAL A 228 14.97 -3.26 -2.75
N LEU A 229 15.94 -2.43 -2.34
CA LEU A 229 17.28 -2.42 -2.94
C LEU A 229 18.01 -3.75 -2.77
N GLU A 230 17.95 -4.37 -1.59
CA GLU A 230 18.53 -5.70 -1.34
C GLU A 230 17.91 -6.77 -2.24
N MET A 231 16.59 -6.72 -2.42
CA MET A 231 15.89 -7.66 -3.29
C MET A 231 16.24 -7.44 -4.75
N ARG A 232 16.24 -6.21 -5.25
CA ARG A 232 16.65 -5.90 -6.63
C ARG A 232 18.05 -6.46 -6.92
N ARG A 233 19.00 -6.31 -6.01
CA ARG A 233 20.35 -6.89 -6.11
C ARG A 233 20.33 -8.41 -6.15
N SER A 234 19.54 -9.06 -5.31
CA SER A 234 19.49 -10.53 -5.22
C SER A 234 18.82 -11.20 -6.43
N TYR A 235 17.94 -10.47 -7.13
CA TYR A 235 17.24 -10.99 -8.32
C TYR A 235 17.85 -10.57 -9.66
N GLY A 236 18.98 -9.84 -9.66
CA GLY A 236 19.66 -9.41 -10.89
C GLY A 236 18.84 -8.46 -11.77
N VAL A 237 17.80 -7.82 -11.21
CA VAL A 237 17.00 -6.83 -11.91
C VAL A 237 17.87 -5.61 -12.14
N LYS A 238 18.22 -5.34 -13.40
CA LYS A 238 19.04 -4.19 -13.80
C LYS A 238 18.41 -2.89 -13.26
N GLU A 239 19.28 -2.07 -12.63
CA GLU A 239 18.94 -0.76 -12.07
C GLU A 239 18.34 0.17 -13.14
N HIS A 240 17.01 0.19 -13.27
CA HIS A 240 16.34 1.29 -13.97
C HIS A 240 16.41 2.59 -13.14
N SER A 241 16.58 2.46 -11.82
CA SER A 241 16.64 3.57 -10.86
C SER A 241 17.96 4.38 -10.86
N ARG A 242 19.03 3.90 -11.50
CA ARG A 242 20.28 4.70 -11.60
C ARG A 242 20.09 5.96 -12.45
N LEU A 243 19.25 5.88 -13.47
CA LEU A 243 18.99 7.01 -14.38
C LEU A 243 18.20 8.16 -13.74
N LEU A 244 17.40 7.91 -12.71
CA LEU A 244 16.61 8.95 -12.02
C LEU A 244 17.43 9.73 -11.00
N LEU A 245 18.38 9.10 -10.30
CA LEU A 245 19.25 9.79 -9.34
C LEU A 245 20.33 10.62 -10.03
N GLU A 246 20.80 10.21 -11.20
CA GLU A 246 21.77 10.98 -12.00
C GLU A 246 21.14 12.20 -12.69
N LYS A 247 19.84 12.17 -13.00
CA LYS A 247 19.12 13.33 -13.57
C LYS A 247 18.79 14.42 -12.54
N GLN A 248 18.69 14.10 -11.26
CA GLN A 248 18.44 15.08 -10.20
C GLN A 248 19.72 15.76 -9.67
N GLY A 249 20.89 15.23 -9.96
CA GLY A 249 22.19 15.82 -9.57
C GLY A 249 22.77 16.83 -10.57
N ARG A 250 22.06 17.15 -11.66
CA ARG A 250 22.49 18.11 -12.69
C ARG A 250 21.44 19.19 -12.97
N ARG A 251 20.97 19.86 -11.90
CA ARG A 251 20.35 21.19 -12.03
C ARG A 251 20.72 22.03 -10.83
#